data_9bf06d738b8057c96378fb00f27b226b
#
_entry.id   9bf06d738b8057c96378fb00f27b226b
#
_cell.length_a   1.000
_cell.length_b   1.000
_cell.length_c   1.000
_cell.angle_alpha   90.00
_cell.angle_beta   90.00
_cell.angle_gamma   90.00
#
_symmetry.space_group_name_H-M   'P 1'
#
loop_
_entity.id
_entity.type
_entity.pdbx_description
1 polymer ?
#
loop_
_entity_poly.entity_id
_entity_poly.type
_entity_poly.pdbx_seq_one_letter_code
_entity_poly.pdbx_strand_id
1 'polypeptide(L)'
;LPKIDRAATQEQLEGMLESVRIHRQFGMMRKEMKVTPSYERSEHGPTHAVGKPLEDVAISNIQQSKREECLEKMAFRVEQALSRFGNNTVGKNQRDIIVKRYLEDEDVCDYMVYNEIGMSERTYRRVKARAFYKLAFALRLEVYETEETGGNES
;
A
#
# COMPACT_ATOMS: atom_id res chain seq x y z
N LEU A 1 -5.71 -7.53 26.83
CA LEU A 1 -5.71 -6.95 25.50
C LEU A 1 -6.81 -7.59 24.69
N PRO A 2 -7.60 -6.82 23.94
CA PRO A 2 -8.63 -7.37 23.08
C PRO A 2 -8.01 -8.31 22.04
N LYS A 3 -8.77 -9.30 21.64
CA LYS A 3 -8.31 -10.31 20.68
C LYS A 3 -8.23 -9.71 19.27
N ILE A 4 -7.19 -10.07 18.53
CA ILE A 4 -6.97 -9.57 17.18
C ILE A 4 -7.80 -10.39 16.18
N ASP A 5 -8.59 -9.70 15.36
CA ASP A 5 -9.22 -10.28 14.19
C ASP A 5 -8.16 -10.46 13.08
N ARG A 6 -7.74 -11.70 12.89
CA ARG A 6 -6.67 -12.03 11.93
C ARG A 6 -7.10 -11.81 10.49
N ALA A 7 -8.35 -12.11 10.15
CA ALA A 7 -8.84 -11.98 8.78
C ALA A 7 -8.94 -10.50 8.38
N ALA A 8 -9.55 -9.67 9.22
CA ALA A 8 -9.65 -8.24 8.98
C ALA A 8 -8.28 -7.56 8.98
N THR A 9 -7.37 -7.97 9.85
CA THR A 9 -5.99 -7.46 9.88
C THR A 9 -5.22 -7.82 8.61
N GLN A 10 -5.39 -9.04 8.11
CA GLN A 10 -4.78 -9.47 6.84
C GLN A 10 -5.29 -8.65 5.66
N GLU A 11 -6.59 -8.45 5.57
CA GLU A 11 -7.21 -7.63 4.52
C GLU A 11 -6.69 -6.19 4.51
N GLN A 12 -6.58 -5.58 5.68
CA GLN A 12 -6.02 -4.23 5.83
C GLN A 12 -4.55 -4.16 5.35
N LEU A 13 -3.74 -5.14 5.72
CA LEU A 13 -2.35 -5.18 5.32
C LEU A 13 -2.20 -5.44 3.82
N GLU A 14 -2.93 -6.39 3.27
CA GLU A 14 -2.91 -6.68 1.83
C GLU A 14 -3.33 -5.45 1.01
N GLY A 15 -4.39 -4.75 1.40
CA GLY A 15 -4.82 -3.51 0.76
C GLY A 15 -3.77 -2.40 0.80
N MET A 16 -3.04 -2.27 1.91
CA MET A 16 -1.93 -1.31 2.01
C MET A 16 -0.76 -1.68 1.11
N LEU A 17 -0.36 -2.94 1.09
CA LEU A 17 0.75 -3.41 0.25
C LEU A 17 0.42 -3.29 -1.24
N GLU A 18 -0.82 -3.59 -1.63
CA GLU A 18 -1.31 -3.39 -2.99
C GLU A 18 -1.27 -1.91 -3.40
N SER A 19 -1.73 -1.02 -2.54
CA SER A 19 -1.69 0.44 -2.78
C SER A 19 -0.26 0.94 -2.98
N VAL A 20 0.69 0.45 -2.19
CA VAL A 20 2.12 0.77 -2.32
C VAL A 20 2.69 0.23 -3.64
N ARG A 21 2.36 -1.00 -4.02
CA ARG A 21 2.78 -1.58 -5.30
C ARG A 21 2.29 -0.75 -6.48
N ILE A 22 0.99 -0.47 -6.53
CA ILE A 22 0.37 0.34 -7.58
C ILE A 22 0.97 1.73 -7.65
N HIS A 23 1.18 2.38 -6.51
CA HIS A 23 1.81 3.70 -6.45
C HIS A 23 3.23 3.68 -7.03
N ARG A 24 4.04 2.67 -6.72
CA ARG A 24 5.39 2.52 -7.29
C ARG A 24 5.38 2.33 -8.81
N GLN A 25 4.45 1.53 -9.32
CA GLN A 25 4.34 1.24 -10.75
C GLN A 25 3.82 2.44 -11.54
N PHE A 26 2.77 3.10 -11.09
CA PHE A 26 2.07 4.15 -11.83
C PHE A 26 2.43 5.57 -11.40
N GLY A 27 2.93 5.79 -10.20
CA GLY A 27 3.40 7.09 -9.72
C GLY A 27 4.56 7.66 -10.55
N MET A 28 5.45 6.81 -11.03
CA MET A 28 6.56 7.21 -11.92
C MET A 28 6.04 7.70 -13.29
N MET A 29 5.02 7.06 -13.85
CA MET A 29 4.46 7.45 -15.16
C MET A 29 3.85 8.85 -15.14
N ARG A 30 3.23 9.27 -14.03
CA ARG A 30 2.67 10.64 -13.89
C ARG A 30 3.75 11.71 -13.83
N LYS A 31 4.90 11.44 -13.22
CA LYS A 31 6.04 12.36 -13.21
C LYS A 31 6.65 12.56 -14.59
N GLU A 32 6.71 11.52 -15.40
CA GLU A 32 7.19 11.59 -16.78
C GLU A 32 6.22 12.35 -17.71
N MET A 33 4.92 12.18 -17.54
CA MET A 33 3.91 12.93 -18.32
C MET A 33 3.87 14.44 -18.02
N LYS A 34 4.31 14.87 -16.84
CA LYS A 34 4.43 16.32 -16.50
C LYS A 34 5.59 17.02 -17.19
N VAL A 35 6.50 16.31 -17.85
CA VAL A 35 7.70 16.87 -18.50
C VAL A 35 7.47 17.25 -19.96
N THR A 36 6.31 16.96 -20.55
CA THR A 36 5.94 17.45 -21.87
C THR A 36 5.16 18.75 -21.75
N PRO A 37 5.79 19.92 -21.96
CA PRO A 37 5.05 21.18 -22.04
C PRO A 37 4.28 21.18 -23.36
N SER A 38 2.96 21.10 -23.29
CA SER A 38 2.09 21.37 -24.40
C SER A 38 2.13 22.87 -24.68
N TYR A 39 2.98 23.29 -25.61
CA TYR A 39 2.92 24.62 -26.20
C TYR A 39 1.82 24.65 -27.28
N GLU A 40 0.58 24.72 -26.87
CA GLU A 40 -0.46 25.24 -27.73
C GLU A 40 -0.68 26.71 -27.43
N ARG A 41 -0.17 27.57 -28.32
CA ARG A 41 -0.56 28.96 -28.43
C ARG A 41 -2.04 29.00 -28.77
N SER A 42 -2.87 29.24 -27.78
CA SER A 42 -4.24 29.64 -28.00
C SER A 42 -4.30 31.15 -28.11
N GLU A 43 -4.30 31.65 -29.35
CA GLU A 43 -4.78 32.99 -29.66
C GLU A 43 -6.29 32.98 -29.59
N HIS A 44 -6.87 33.41 -28.48
CA HIS A 44 -8.26 33.93 -28.48
C HIS A 44 -8.40 35.01 -27.41
N GLY A 45 -8.93 36.12 -27.86
CA GLY A 45 -9.11 37.35 -27.13
C GLY A 45 -10.03 37.27 -25.91
N PRO A 46 -10.24 38.43 -25.22
CA PRO A 46 -10.75 38.47 -23.87
C PRO A 46 -12.24 38.15 -23.82
N THR A 47 -12.60 36.99 -23.36
CA THR A 47 -13.94 36.66 -22.92
C THR A 47 -13.95 36.53 -21.41
N HIS A 48 -14.66 37.43 -20.77
CA HIS A 48 -15.00 37.40 -19.33
C HIS A 48 -15.79 36.13 -18.99
N ALA A 49 -15.11 35.04 -18.78
CA ALA A 49 -15.64 33.90 -18.06
C ALA A 49 -14.68 33.60 -16.91
N VAL A 50 -14.85 34.39 -15.86
CA VAL A 50 -14.05 34.28 -14.64
C VAL A 50 -14.44 33.03 -13.88
N GLY A 51 -13.53 32.05 -13.82
CA GLY A 51 -13.05 31.59 -12.54
C GLY A 51 -13.54 30.26 -12.01
N LYS A 52 -14.67 29.64 -12.40
CA LYS A 52 -15.05 28.35 -11.82
C LYS A 52 -14.22 27.15 -12.30
N PRO A 53 -13.85 27.01 -13.60
CA PRO A 53 -13.06 25.86 -14.04
C PRO A 53 -11.63 25.84 -13.54
N LEU A 54 -11.00 27.04 -13.34
CA LEU A 54 -9.62 27.14 -12.84
C LEU A 54 -9.55 26.82 -11.34
N GLU A 55 -10.56 27.21 -10.57
CA GLU A 55 -10.63 26.93 -9.14
C GLU A 55 -10.88 25.44 -8.89
N ASP A 56 -11.76 24.80 -9.65
CA ASP A 56 -12.00 23.36 -9.59
C ASP A 56 -10.77 22.53 -9.98
N VAL A 57 -10.01 22.95 -10.98
CA VAL A 57 -8.74 22.32 -11.38
C VAL A 57 -7.68 22.50 -10.31
N ALA A 58 -7.56 23.68 -9.70
CA ALA A 58 -6.62 23.94 -8.61
C ALA A 58 -6.94 23.12 -7.36
N ILE A 59 -8.21 23.01 -6.98
CA ILE A 59 -8.66 22.16 -5.87
C ILE A 59 -8.38 20.68 -6.16
N SER A 60 -8.69 20.21 -7.36
CA SER A 60 -8.40 18.85 -7.81
C SER A 60 -6.90 18.52 -7.75
N ASN A 61 -6.04 19.43 -8.21
CA ASN A 61 -4.59 19.28 -8.15
C ASN A 61 -4.06 19.24 -6.71
N ILE A 62 -4.61 20.05 -5.80
CA ILE A 62 -4.25 20.03 -4.38
C ILE A 62 -4.65 18.70 -3.72
N GLN A 63 -5.85 18.19 -4.01
CA GLN A 63 -6.31 16.90 -3.50
C GLN A 63 -5.46 15.75 -4.03
N GLN A 64 -5.08 15.79 -5.30
CA GLN A 64 -4.21 14.79 -5.92
C GLN A 64 -2.81 14.81 -5.30
N SER A 65 -2.24 16.00 -5.05
CA SER A 65 -0.94 16.15 -4.38
C SER A 65 -0.96 15.61 -2.96
N LYS A 66 -2.03 15.84 -2.20
CA LYS A 66 -2.19 15.29 -0.83
C LYS A 66 -2.29 13.77 -0.84
N ARG A 67 -2.99 13.20 -1.82
CA ARG A 67 -3.10 11.74 -1.99
C ARG A 67 -1.75 11.13 -2.34
N GLU A 68 -1.00 11.73 -3.26
CA GLU A 68 0.35 11.28 -3.62
C GLU A 68 1.29 11.34 -2.41
N GLU A 69 1.26 12.41 -1.63
CA GLU A 69 2.04 12.54 -0.41
C GLU A 69 1.69 11.46 0.62
N CYS A 70 0.41 11.16 0.79
CA CYS A 70 -0.06 10.09 1.67
C CYS A 70 0.48 8.71 1.23
N LEU A 71 0.43 8.42 -0.07
CA LEU A 71 0.96 7.17 -0.64
C LEU A 71 2.48 7.07 -0.54
N GLU A 72 3.21 8.17 -0.73
CA GLU A 72 4.66 8.21 -0.52
C GLU A 72 5.03 7.94 0.94
N LYS A 73 4.33 8.54 1.89
CA LYS A 73 4.52 8.27 3.33
C LYS A 73 4.21 6.82 3.68
N MET A 74 3.16 6.27 3.10
CA MET A 74 2.79 4.87 3.30
C MET A 74 3.87 3.93 2.75
N ALA A 75 4.36 4.16 1.53
CA ALA A 75 5.45 3.41 0.94
C ALA A 75 6.72 3.45 1.79
N PHE A 76 7.09 4.62 2.25
CA PHE A 76 8.24 4.80 3.14
C PHE A 76 8.10 4.04 4.47
N ARG A 77 6.91 4.07 5.08
CA ARG A 77 6.64 3.31 6.32
C ARG A 77 6.75 1.80 6.09
N VAL A 78 6.25 1.30 4.97
CA VAL A 78 6.37 -0.13 4.61
C VAL A 78 7.84 -0.51 4.44
N GLU A 79 8.63 0.28 3.73
CA GLU A 79 10.07 0.04 3.55
C GLU A 79 10.82 0.06 4.87
N GLN A 80 10.54 1.02 5.73
CA GLN A 80 11.14 1.08 7.06
C GLN A 80 10.78 -0.14 7.92
N ALA A 81 9.52 -0.57 7.90
CA ALA A 81 9.09 -1.75 8.63
C ALA A 81 9.80 -3.02 8.11
N LEU A 82 9.89 -3.19 6.79
CA LEU A 82 10.60 -4.30 6.16
C LEU A 82 12.11 -4.31 6.50
N SER A 83 12.74 -3.16 6.57
CA SER A 83 14.16 -3.05 6.94
C SER A 83 14.45 -3.54 8.36
N ARG A 84 13.46 -3.53 9.24
CA ARG A 84 13.57 -3.98 10.64
C ARG A 84 13.43 -5.48 10.84
N PHE A 85 13.12 -6.25 9.80
CA PHE A 85 13.04 -7.71 9.91
C PHE A 85 14.37 -8.41 10.27
N GLY A 86 15.46 -7.68 10.26
CA GLY A 86 16.80 -8.20 10.58
C GLY A 86 17.52 -8.86 9.40
N ASN A 87 18.82 -9.07 9.57
CA ASN A 87 19.70 -9.62 8.52
C ASN A 87 19.97 -11.12 8.70
N ASN A 88 19.38 -11.76 9.70
CA ASN A 88 19.45 -13.20 9.85
C ASN A 88 18.59 -13.93 8.81
N THR A 89 18.82 -15.21 8.63
CA THR A 89 18.08 -16.03 7.65
C THR A 89 16.57 -15.95 7.81
N VAL A 90 16.06 -15.91 9.05
CA VAL A 90 14.63 -15.82 9.33
C VAL A 90 14.06 -14.47 8.90
N GLY A 91 14.71 -13.39 9.27
CA GLY A 91 14.28 -12.03 8.91
C GLY A 91 14.36 -11.79 7.40
N LYS A 92 15.40 -12.28 6.75
CA LYS A 92 15.54 -12.24 5.29
C LYS A 92 14.40 -12.97 4.60
N ASN A 93 14.12 -14.20 5.00
CA ASN A 93 13.03 -14.99 4.42
C ASN A 93 11.68 -14.32 4.62
N GLN A 94 11.42 -13.74 5.79
CA GLN A 94 10.19 -13.00 6.05
C GLN A 94 10.04 -11.78 5.13
N ARG A 95 11.11 -11.02 4.94
CA ARG A 95 11.13 -9.87 4.03
C ARG A 95 10.93 -10.30 2.58
N ASP A 96 11.67 -11.30 2.13
CA ASP A 96 11.62 -11.81 0.75
C ASP A 96 10.21 -12.31 0.39
N ILE A 97 9.53 -12.98 1.31
CA ILE A 97 8.14 -13.42 1.11
C ILE A 97 7.21 -12.22 0.89
N ILE A 98 7.29 -11.20 1.72
CA ILE A 98 6.44 -10.01 1.58
C ILE A 98 6.73 -9.28 0.27
N VAL A 99 8.00 -9.05 -0.03
CA VAL A 99 8.41 -8.31 -1.24
C VAL A 99 7.98 -9.06 -2.49
N LYS A 100 8.33 -10.34 -2.61
CA LYS A 100 8.03 -11.15 -3.80
C LYS A 100 6.53 -11.38 -4.01
N ARG A 101 5.78 -11.60 -2.93
CA ARG A 101 4.35 -11.90 -3.03
C ARG A 101 3.49 -10.68 -3.30
N TYR A 102 3.84 -9.52 -2.73
CA TYR A 102 2.94 -8.36 -2.68
C TYR A 102 3.48 -7.07 -3.30
N LEU A 103 4.80 -6.91 -3.43
CA LEU A 103 5.40 -5.64 -3.82
C LEU A 103 6.07 -5.64 -5.19
N GLU A 104 6.44 -6.80 -5.73
CA GLU A 104 7.12 -6.88 -7.03
C GLU A 104 6.13 -6.89 -8.19
N ASP A 105 5.19 -7.84 -8.21
CA ASP A 105 4.27 -8.02 -9.33
C ASP A 105 2.86 -8.41 -8.87
N GLU A 106 1.88 -8.16 -9.73
CA GLU A 106 0.47 -8.43 -9.46
C GLU A 106 0.13 -9.92 -9.53
N ASP A 107 0.69 -10.61 -10.50
CA ASP A 107 0.33 -12.00 -10.83
C ASP A 107 1.11 -13.06 -10.04
N VAL A 108 1.82 -12.67 -9.00
CA VAL A 108 2.60 -13.60 -8.19
C VAL A 108 1.72 -14.28 -7.14
N CYS A 109 1.64 -15.62 -7.22
CA CYS A 109 0.93 -16.44 -6.22
C CYS A 109 1.91 -17.07 -5.21
N ASP A 110 1.37 -17.55 -4.09
CA ASP A 110 2.16 -18.18 -3.02
C ASP A 110 3.01 -19.36 -3.52
N TYR A 111 2.46 -20.17 -4.43
CA TYR A 111 3.16 -21.30 -5.04
C TYR A 111 4.46 -20.88 -5.75
N MET A 112 4.43 -19.80 -6.49
CA MET A 112 5.60 -19.28 -7.19
C MET A 112 6.67 -18.83 -6.20
N VAL A 113 6.28 -18.14 -5.15
CA VAL A 113 7.19 -17.61 -4.13
C VAL A 113 7.86 -18.72 -3.34
N TYR A 114 7.14 -19.70 -2.82
CA TYR A 114 7.77 -20.72 -2.01
C TYR A 114 8.66 -21.67 -2.83
N ASN A 115 8.37 -21.90 -4.11
CA ASN A 115 9.25 -22.62 -5.02
C ASN A 115 10.52 -21.85 -5.32
N GLU A 116 10.41 -20.54 -5.56
CA GLU A 116 11.57 -19.70 -5.84
C GLU A 116 12.52 -19.59 -4.63
N ILE A 117 11.97 -19.46 -3.43
CA ILE A 117 12.76 -19.38 -2.19
C ILE A 117 13.28 -20.76 -1.76
N GLY A 118 12.71 -21.85 -2.30
CA GLY A 118 13.09 -23.22 -1.92
C GLY A 118 12.52 -23.65 -0.57
N MET A 119 11.31 -23.20 -0.24
CA MET A 119 10.59 -23.60 0.97
C MET A 119 9.49 -24.62 0.70
N SER A 120 9.20 -25.46 1.69
CA SER A 120 7.96 -26.24 1.66
C SER A 120 6.76 -25.31 1.92
N GLU A 121 5.60 -25.67 1.36
CA GLU A 121 4.37 -24.91 1.54
C GLU A 121 4.02 -24.69 3.02
N ARG A 122 4.18 -25.71 3.85
CA ARG A 122 3.92 -25.64 5.29
C ARG A 122 4.83 -24.62 5.99
N THR A 123 6.12 -24.65 5.67
CA THR A 123 7.10 -23.71 6.23
C THR A 123 6.82 -22.30 5.74
N TYR A 124 6.53 -22.12 4.47
CA TYR A 124 6.17 -20.85 3.88
C TYR A 124 4.95 -20.21 4.57
N ARG A 125 3.87 -20.95 4.73
CA ARG A 125 2.66 -20.45 5.40
C ARG A 125 2.94 -19.97 6.82
N ARG A 126 3.75 -20.71 7.57
CA ARG A 126 4.14 -20.34 8.93
C ARG A 126 5.02 -19.09 8.96
N VAL A 127 5.99 -18.99 8.08
CA VAL A 127 6.91 -17.83 8.00
C VAL A 127 6.14 -16.60 7.53
N LYS A 128 5.29 -16.74 6.51
CA LYS A 128 4.41 -15.69 6.01
C LYS A 128 3.48 -15.15 7.10
N ALA A 129 2.81 -16.01 7.85
CA ALA A 129 1.92 -15.61 8.93
C ALA A 129 2.64 -14.78 10.01
N ARG A 130 3.87 -15.15 10.36
CA ARG A 130 4.70 -14.38 11.30
C ARG A 130 5.15 -13.04 10.73
N ALA A 131 5.51 -13.01 9.45
CA ALA A 131 5.88 -11.79 8.75
C ALA A 131 4.71 -10.81 8.70
N PHE A 132 3.52 -11.30 8.37
CA PHE A 132 2.27 -10.53 8.37
C PHE A 132 1.96 -9.92 9.73
N TYR A 133 2.01 -10.73 10.78
CA TYR A 133 1.76 -10.26 12.14
C TYR A 133 2.71 -9.13 12.55
N LYS A 134 4.01 -9.32 12.33
CA LYS A 134 5.01 -8.30 12.63
C LYS A 134 4.80 -7.01 11.84
N LEU A 135 4.50 -7.15 10.55
CA LEU A 135 4.31 -6.01 9.67
C LEU A 135 3.01 -5.25 10.01
N ALA A 136 1.92 -5.95 10.25
CA ALA A 136 0.66 -5.35 10.67
C ALA A 136 0.82 -4.57 11.97
N PHE A 137 1.52 -5.14 12.96
CA PHE A 137 1.80 -4.47 14.22
C PHE A 137 2.71 -3.24 14.05
N ALA A 138 3.78 -3.35 13.24
CA ALA A 138 4.68 -2.24 12.96
C ALA A 138 3.99 -1.07 12.24
N LEU A 139 3.03 -1.38 11.39
CA LEU A 139 2.25 -0.40 10.62
C LEU A 139 0.97 0.06 11.35
N ARG A 140 0.64 -0.52 12.49
CA ARG A 140 -0.58 -0.28 13.26
C ARG A 140 -1.85 -0.52 12.45
N LEU A 141 -1.90 -1.67 11.80
CA LEU A 141 -3.02 -2.11 10.98
C LEU A 141 -3.83 -3.24 11.63
N GLU A 142 -3.50 -3.59 12.87
CA GLU A 142 -4.21 -4.61 13.60
C GLU A 142 -5.66 -4.20 13.87
N VAL A 143 -6.57 -5.08 13.55
CA VAL A 143 -8.00 -4.95 13.84
C VAL A 143 -8.33 -5.84 15.03
N TYR A 144 -9.02 -5.30 16.00
CA TYR A 144 -9.44 -6.02 17.20
C TYR A 144 -10.88 -6.50 17.05
N GLU A 145 -11.17 -7.69 17.58
CA GLU A 145 -12.54 -8.19 17.68
C GLU A 145 -13.35 -7.21 18.55
N THR A 146 -14.47 -6.70 18.01
CA THR A 146 -15.45 -5.97 18.81
C THR A 146 -16.18 -6.98 19.67
N GLU A 147 -16.09 -6.86 20.98
CA GLU A 147 -16.99 -7.56 21.89
C GLU A 147 -18.40 -7.06 21.56
N GLU A 148 -19.19 -7.91 20.88
CA GLU A 148 -20.64 -7.67 20.84
C GLU A 148 -21.13 -7.76 22.29
N THR A 149 -21.39 -6.60 22.88
CA THR A 149 -22.16 -6.49 24.11
C THR A 149 -23.55 -7.05 23.77
N GLY A 150 -23.71 -8.34 24.01
CA GLY A 150 -25.00 -8.99 23.94
C GLY A 150 -25.94 -8.27 24.93
N GLY A 151 -26.66 -7.31 24.41
CA GLY A 151 -27.80 -6.72 25.08
C GLY A 151 -28.87 -7.79 25.21
N ASN A 152 -28.81 -8.52 26.30
CA ASN A 152 -29.92 -9.36 26.75
C ASN A 152 -30.94 -8.40 27.40
N GLU A 153 -31.83 -7.85 26.59
CA GLU A 153 -33.06 -7.27 27.11
C GLU A 153 -34.10 -8.41 27.22
N SER A 154 -34.27 -8.79 28.48
CA SER A 154 -35.43 -9.60 28.92
C SER A 154 -36.63 -8.71 29.10
#